data_d102c0f87361216163cff92364fea0c3
#
_entry.id   d102c0f87361216163cff92364fea0c3
#
_cell.length_a   1.000
_cell.length_b   1.000
_cell.length_c   1.000
_cell.angle_alpha   90.00
_cell.angle_beta   90.00
_cell.angle_gamma   90.00
#
_symmetry.space_group_name_H-M   'P 1'
#
loop_
_entity.id
_entity.type
_entity.pdbx_description
1 polymer ?
#
loop_
_entity_poly.entity_id
_entity_poly.type
_entity_poly.pdbx_seq_one_letter_code
_entity_poly.pdbx_strand_id
1 'polypeptide(L)'
;VVAAEDASFFAHEGFDWEGIKDAALYNLEVGEFKRGGSTITQQLAKNLYLSSERSLLRKAREALITRSLEHHLTKERILELYLNVAEWGQGVFGAEAAARHHFGKSAKELTIDEAALLAAILPSPRRYDPIRHTAYLNRRQHHIVRWLERGNGRRAGSLSTNRQAPEPHDLAPSEN
;
A
#
# COMPACT_ATOMS: atom_id res chain seq x y z
N VAL A 1 3.49 -1.61 -2.15
CA VAL A 1 3.31 -1.03 -0.80
C VAL A 1 1.83 -0.92 -0.47
N VAL A 2 1.02 -0.16 -1.22
CA VAL A 2 -0.42 0.00 -0.96
C VAL A 2 -1.11 -1.35 -0.75
N ALA A 3 -0.93 -2.30 -1.69
CA ALA A 3 -1.46 -3.66 -1.58
C ALA A 3 -1.05 -4.43 -0.30
N ALA A 4 0.08 -4.06 0.30
CA ALA A 4 0.66 -4.77 1.44
C ALA A 4 0.26 -4.17 2.79
N GLU A 5 0.14 -2.85 2.86
CA GLU A 5 -0.01 -2.10 4.10
C GLU A 5 -1.39 -1.46 4.27
N ASP A 6 -2.04 -1.08 3.15
CA ASP A 6 -3.26 -0.29 3.19
C ASP A 6 -3.99 -0.38 1.84
N ALA A 7 -4.65 -1.52 1.59
CA ALA A 7 -5.26 -1.83 0.29
C ALA A 7 -6.36 -0.84 -0.13
N SER A 8 -6.99 -0.17 0.84
CA SER A 8 -8.03 0.85 0.66
C SER A 8 -7.51 2.29 0.73
N PHE A 9 -6.18 2.52 0.70
CA PHE A 9 -5.51 3.81 0.91
C PHE A 9 -6.14 4.98 0.16
N PHE A 10 -6.52 4.79 -1.10
CA PHE A 10 -7.12 5.83 -1.93
C PHE A 10 -8.63 6.02 -1.68
N ALA A 11 -9.25 5.19 -0.84
CA ALA A 11 -10.69 5.21 -0.59
C ALA A 11 -11.10 5.79 0.78
N HIS A 12 -10.14 6.00 1.69
CA HIS A 12 -10.42 6.57 3.01
C HIS A 12 -9.63 7.86 3.27
N GLU A 13 -10.03 8.62 4.29
CA GLU A 13 -9.40 9.88 4.71
C GLU A 13 -8.55 9.68 5.99
N GLY A 14 -7.47 8.90 5.87
CA GLY A 14 -6.48 8.68 6.93
C GLY A 14 -6.79 7.54 7.89
N PHE A 15 -8.05 7.12 8.02
CA PHE A 15 -8.48 6.01 8.87
C PHE A 15 -9.32 5.03 8.08
N ASP A 16 -8.88 3.78 8.01
CA ASP A 16 -9.65 2.66 7.46
C ASP A 16 -10.45 2.00 8.59
N TRP A 17 -11.66 2.50 8.84
CA TRP A 17 -12.51 1.98 9.91
C TRP A 17 -12.95 0.53 9.68
N GLU A 18 -13.17 0.14 8.44
CA GLU A 18 -13.52 -1.24 8.08
C GLU A 18 -12.31 -2.15 8.31
N GLY A 19 -11.13 -1.77 7.81
CA GLY A 19 -9.89 -2.51 8.03
C GLY A 19 -9.50 -2.61 9.51
N ILE A 20 -9.75 -1.57 10.32
CA ILE A 20 -9.54 -1.61 11.78
C ILE A 20 -10.48 -2.64 12.43
N LYS A 21 -11.77 -2.62 12.06
CA LYS A 21 -12.77 -3.57 12.58
C LYS A 21 -12.41 -5.01 12.19
N ASP A 22 -12.06 -5.24 10.94
CA ASP A 22 -11.68 -6.56 10.44
C ASP A 22 -10.41 -7.08 11.11
N ALA A 23 -9.42 -6.21 11.32
CA ALA A 23 -8.21 -6.57 12.05
C ALA A 23 -8.51 -6.92 13.52
N ALA A 24 -9.39 -6.18 14.18
CA ALA A 24 -9.79 -6.44 15.56
C ALA A 24 -10.55 -7.78 15.67
N LEU A 25 -11.51 -8.05 14.80
CA LEU A 25 -12.25 -9.31 14.78
C LEU A 25 -11.34 -10.50 14.53
N TYR A 26 -10.44 -10.40 13.53
CA TYR A 26 -9.46 -11.44 13.25
C TYR A 26 -8.53 -11.72 14.45
N ASN A 27 -8.04 -10.68 15.12
CA ASN A 27 -7.17 -10.84 16.29
C ASN A 27 -7.90 -11.48 17.48
N LEU A 28 -9.19 -11.17 17.66
CA LEU A 28 -10.04 -11.82 18.67
C LEU A 28 -10.26 -13.31 18.35
N GLU A 29 -10.52 -13.65 17.11
CA GLU A 29 -10.77 -15.03 16.67
C GLU A 29 -9.51 -15.91 16.82
N VAL A 30 -8.35 -15.35 16.49
CA VAL A 30 -7.05 -16.06 16.57
C VAL A 30 -6.48 -16.05 18.00
N GLY A 31 -6.97 -15.20 18.90
CA GLY A 31 -6.46 -15.02 20.24
C GLY A 31 -5.08 -14.36 20.33
N GLU A 32 -4.57 -13.82 19.22
CA GLU A 32 -3.26 -13.19 19.13
C GLU A 32 -3.30 -11.91 18.29
N PHE A 33 -2.48 -10.91 18.63
CA PHE A 33 -2.34 -9.69 17.85
C PHE A 33 -1.49 -9.94 16.59
N LYS A 34 -2.13 -10.40 15.51
CA LYS A 34 -1.48 -10.73 14.21
C LYS A 34 -1.69 -9.69 13.12
N ARG A 35 -2.81 -8.98 13.15
CA ARG A 35 -3.15 -7.94 12.16
C ARG A 35 -3.12 -6.55 12.78
N GLY A 36 -2.38 -5.63 12.15
CA GLY A 36 -2.43 -4.20 12.45
C GLY A 36 -3.49 -3.51 11.57
N GLY A 37 -4.20 -2.53 12.15
CA GLY A 37 -5.15 -1.70 11.42
C GLY A 37 -4.64 -0.26 11.19
N SER A 38 -3.32 -0.05 11.15
CA SER A 38 -2.75 1.29 10.91
C SER A 38 -2.58 1.54 9.41
N THR A 39 -3.06 2.70 8.94
CA THR A 39 -2.97 3.14 7.54
C THR A 39 -1.58 3.68 7.19
N ILE A 40 -1.29 3.85 5.90
CA ILE A 40 -0.06 4.49 5.40
C ILE A 40 0.08 5.89 5.98
N THR A 41 -0.99 6.69 6.06
CA THR A 41 -0.94 8.05 6.61
C THR A 41 -0.62 8.05 8.10
N GLN A 42 -1.17 7.11 8.89
CA GLN A 42 -0.82 6.95 10.30
C GLN A 42 0.64 6.53 10.49
N GLN A 43 1.14 5.65 9.62
CA GLN A 43 2.55 5.25 9.65
C GLN A 43 3.47 6.43 9.28
N LEU A 44 3.09 7.25 8.29
CA LEU A 44 3.82 8.47 7.93
C LEU A 44 3.86 9.45 9.09
N ALA A 45 2.70 9.74 9.71
CA ALA A 45 2.61 10.61 10.88
C ALA A 45 3.54 10.16 12.01
N LYS A 46 3.55 8.87 12.30
CA LYS A 46 4.44 8.26 13.29
C LYS A 46 5.92 8.44 12.91
N ASN A 47 6.28 8.12 11.68
CA ASN A 47 7.69 8.11 11.24
C ASN A 47 8.30 9.51 11.19
N LEU A 48 7.51 10.54 10.89
CA LEU A 48 8.00 11.92 10.77
C LEU A 48 8.04 12.68 12.09
N TYR A 49 7.06 12.45 12.98
CA TYR A 49 6.79 13.39 14.08
C TYR A 49 6.78 12.75 15.46
N LEU A 50 6.82 11.42 15.57
CA LEU A 50 6.61 10.76 16.84
C LEU A 50 7.75 9.81 17.19
N SER A 51 7.99 9.66 18.50
CA SER A 51 8.93 8.67 19.02
C SER A 51 8.39 7.24 18.93
N SER A 52 9.27 6.25 19.13
CA SER A 52 8.92 4.83 19.18
C SER A 52 8.19 4.42 20.47
N GLU A 53 8.00 5.35 21.40
CA GLU A 53 7.32 5.11 22.68
C GLU A 53 5.87 4.65 22.46
N ARG A 54 5.43 3.66 23.23
CA ARG A 54 4.07 3.13 23.16
C ARG A 54 3.20 3.73 24.25
N SER A 55 2.45 4.79 23.94
CA SER A 55 1.49 5.40 24.84
C SER A 55 0.20 5.79 24.12
N LEU A 56 -0.91 5.84 24.86
CA LEU A 56 -2.20 6.31 24.32
C LEU A 56 -2.12 7.77 23.88
N LEU A 57 -1.37 8.60 24.61
CA LEU A 57 -1.15 10.00 24.26
C LEU A 57 -0.43 10.14 22.92
N ARG A 58 0.61 9.31 22.68
CA ARG A 58 1.29 9.27 21.40
C ARG A 58 0.31 8.86 20.29
N LYS A 59 -0.56 7.86 20.53
CA LYS A 59 -1.55 7.43 19.54
C LYS A 59 -2.60 8.50 19.24
N ALA A 60 -3.01 9.29 20.23
CA ALA A 60 -3.87 10.45 20.01
C ALA A 60 -3.18 11.53 19.17
N ARG A 61 -1.90 11.83 19.44
CA ARG A 61 -1.12 12.76 18.60
C ARG A 61 -0.97 12.25 17.17
N GLU A 62 -0.70 10.96 16.97
CA GLU A 62 -0.66 10.32 15.65
C GLU A 62 -1.97 10.56 14.89
N ALA A 63 -3.12 10.39 15.54
CA ALA A 63 -4.42 10.60 14.91
C ALA A 63 -4.64 12.06 14.47
N LEU A 64 -4.25 13.04 15.31
CA LEU A 64 -4.34 14.46 14.96
C LEU A 64 -3.45 14.82 13.76
N ILE A 65 -2.20 14.32 13.75
CA ILE A 65 -1.26 14.55 12.66
C ILE A 65 -1.77 13.86 11.37
N THR A 66 -2.29 12.64 11.47
CA THR A 66 -2.90 11.91 10.36
C THR A 66 -3.99 12.74 9.68
N ARG A 67 -4.93 13.27 10.47
CA ARG A 67 -5.99 14.13 9.95
C ARG A 67 -5.44 15.41 9.30
N SER A 68 -4.41 16.02 9.90
CA SER A 68 -3.75 17.20 9.33
C SER A 68 -3.07 16.88 7.99
N LEU A 69 -2.37 15.76 7.88
CA LEU A 69 -1.74 15.33 6.63
C LEU A 69 -2.77 15.12 5.52
N GLU A 70 -3.86 14.41 5.79
CA GLU A 70 -4.94 14.17 4.82
C GLU A 70 -5.67 15.46 4.40
N HIS A 71 -5.74 16.45 5.28
CA HIS A 71 -6.37 17.74 4.95
C HIS A 71 -5.49 18.61 4.04
N HIS A 72 -4.17 18.53 4.18
CA HIS A 72 -3.24 19.44 3.50
C HIS A 72 -2.50 18.81 2.31
N LEU A 73 -2.50 17.47 2.19
CA LEU A 73 -1.76 16.75 1.16
C LEU A 73 -2.67 15.84 0.36
N THR A 74 -2.35 15.65 -0.93
CA THR A 74 -3.02 14.62 -1.74
C THR A 74 -2.52 13.23 -1.36
N LYS A 75 -3.30 12.21 -1.69
CA LYS A 75 -2.93 10.80 -1.45
C LYS A 75 -1.60 10.43 -2.10
N GLU A 76 -1.35 10.91 -3.32
CA GLU A 76 -0.11 10.68 -4.05
C GLU A 76 1.07 11.29 -3.28
N ARG A 77 0.92 12.50 -2.74
CA ARG A 77 1.97 13.16 -1.96
C ARG A 77 2.23 12.46 -0.63
N ILE A 78 1.19 11.99 0.04
CA ILE A 78 1.32 11.18 1.26
C ILE A 78 2.09 9.90 0.97
N LEU A 79 1.73 9.19 -0.10
CA LEU A 79 2.41 7.95 -0.51
C LEU A 79 3.86 8.21 -0.90
N GLU A 80 4.14 9.27 -1.65
CA GLU A 80 5.50 9.70 -2.01
C GLU A 80 6.36 9.94 -0.76
N LEU A 81 5.85 10.72 0.20
CA LEU A 81 6.54 10.98 1.45
C LEU A 81 6.78 9.68 2.23
N TYR A 82 5.76 8.83 2.33
CA TYR A 82 5.88 7.54 3.00
C TYR A 82 6.99 6.67 2.40
N LEU A 83 7.02 6.55 1.07
CA LEU A 83 8.03 5.77 0.36
C LEU A 83 9.45 6.30 0.58
N ASN A 84 9.60 7.60 0.85
CA ASN A 84 10.90 8.22 1.09
C ASN A 84 11.36 8.15 2.55
N VAL A 85 10.44 8.06 3.53
CA VAL A 85 10.81 8.10 4.96
C VAL A 85 10.68 6.76 5.68
N ALA A 86 9.96 5.80 5.12
CA ALA A 86 9.82 4.47 5.71
C ALA A 86 11.19 3.77 5.82
N GLU A 87 11.37 3.02 6.90
CA GLU A 87 12.55 2.15 7.09
C GLU A 87 12.32 0.82 6.35
N TRP A 88 13.30 0.40 5.56
CA TRP A 88 13.30 -0.80 4.72
C TRP A 88 14.43 -1.77 5.05
N GLY A 89 15.06 -1.58 6.16
CA GLY A 89 16.18 -2.35 6.69
C GLY A 89 16.79 -1.57 7.83
N GLN A 90 17.69 -2.17 8.58
CA GLN A 90 18.34 -1.48 9.70
C GLN A 90 19.10 -0.23 9.20
N GLY A 91 18.56 0.96 9.46
CA GLY A 91 19.16 2.23 9.04
C GLY A 91 18.99 2.54 7.54
N VAL A 92 18.19 1.76 6.81
CA VAL A 92 17.91 2.00 5.38
C VAL A 92 16.56 2.68 5.26
N PHE A 93 16.56 3.97 4.93
CA PHE A 93 15.36 4.78 4.79
C PHE A 93 15.13 5.17 3.34
N GLY A 94 13.87 5.03 2.89
CA GLY A 94 13.45 5.34 1.53
C GLY A 94 13.57 4.18 0.54
N ALA A 95 12.60 4.10 -0.37
CA ALA A 95 12.47 3.00 -1.34
C ALA A 95 13.65 2.93 -2.33
N GLU A 96 14.19 4.09 -2.75
CA GLU A 96 15.36 4.13 -3.62
C GLU A 96 16.63 3.60 -2.92
N ALA A 97 16.84 4.01 -1.67
CA ALA A 97 17.94 3.48 -0.87
C ALA A 97 17.81 1.98 -0.63
N ALA A 98 16.57 1.52 -0.37
CA ALA A 98 16.26 0.10 -0.19
C ALA A 98 16.55 -0.73 -1.44
N ALA A 99 16.14 -0.24 -2.63
CA ALA A 99 16.39 -0.91 -3.90
C ALA A 99 17.89 -1.06 -4.17
N ARG A 100 18.66 0.00 -3.93
CA ARG A 100 20.13 -0.03 -4.07
C ARG A 100 20.80 -0.94 -3.05
N HIS A 101 20.35 -0.88 -1.79
CA HIS A 101 20.93 -1.67 -0.69
C HIS A 101 20.69 -3.16 -0.88
N HIS A 102 19.46 -3.55 -1.19
CA HIS A 102 19.07 -4.97 -1.24
C HIS A 102 19.28 -5.63 -2.61
N PHE A 103 19.12 -4.88 -3.71
CA PHE A 103 19.15 -5.43 -5.07
C PHE A 103 20.20 -4.79 -6.00
N GLY A 104 20.96 -3.77 -5.54
CA GLY A 104 22.02 -3.13 -6.33
C GLY A 104 21.53 -2.32 -7.54
N LYS A 105 20.25 -1.96 -7.60
CA LYS A 105 19.61 -1.24 -8.70
C LYS A 105 18.72 -0.10 -8.22
N SER A 106 18.29 0.78 -9.11
CA SER A 106 17.34 1.84 -8.75
C SER A 106 15.95 1.29 -8.49
N ALA A 107 15.13 1.99 -7.71
CA ALA A 107 13.74 1.60 -7.45
C ALA A 107 12.91 1.46 -8.73
N LYS A 108 13.23 2.24 -9.77
CA LYS A 108 12.57 2.20 -11.08
C LYS A 108 12.85 0.89 -11.84
N GLU A 109 13.98 0.24 -11.56
CA GLU A 109 14.42 -1.00 -12.23
C GLU A 109 13.99 -2.26 -11.50
N LEU A 110 13.31 -2.13 -10.34
CA LEU A 110 12.78 -3.27 -9.61
C LEU A 110 11.73 -4.02 -10.43
N THR A 111 11.85 -5.34 -10.44
CA THR A 111 10.77 -6.21 -10.92
C THR A 111 9.59 -6.17 -9.95
N ILE A 112 8.42 -6.65 -10.37
CA ILE A 112 7.24 -6.77 -9.51
C ILE A 112 7.54 -7.66 -8.30
N ASP A 113 8.28 -8.73 -8.48
CA ASP A 113 8.66 -9.66 -7.40
C ASP A 113 9.58 -9.02 -6.38
N GLU A 114 10.60 -8.28 -6.81
CA GLU A 114 11.52 -7.54 -5.94
C GLU A 114 10.79 -6.42 -5.17
N ALA A 115 9.93 -5.66 -5.86
CA ALA A 115 9.11 -4.64 -5.23
C ALA A 115 8.13 -5.23 -4.20
N ALA A 116 7.58 -6.42 -4.48
CA ALA A 116 6.73 -7.15 -3.54
C ALA A 116 7.51 -7.68 -2.33
N LEU A 117 8.77 -8.14 -2.51
CA LEU A 117 9.64 -8.52 -1.41
C LEU A 117 9.97 -7.33 -0.50
N LEU A 118 10.31 -6.17 -1.07
CA LEU A 118 10.49 -4.95 -0.27
C LEU A 118 9.21 -4.61 0.50
N ALA A 119 8.05 -4.61 -0.13
CA ALA A 119 6.79 -4.36 0.56
C ALA A 119 6.50 -5.41 1.66
N ALA A 120 6.95 -6.64 1.48
CA ALA A 120 6.74 -7.71 2.46
C ALA A 120 7.53 -7.54 3.76
N ILE A 121 8.67 -6.82 3.75
CA ILE A 121 9.48 -6.58 4.96
C ILE A 121 9.01 -5.40 5.81
N LEU A 122 8.18 -4.48 5.28
CA LEU A 122 7.76 -3.24 5.95
C LEU A 122 7.24 -3.41 7.38
N PRO A 123 6.49 -4.47 7.75
CA PRO A 123 6.03 -4.64 9.13
C PRO A 123 7.15 -4.88 10.14
N SER A 124 8.31 -5.35 9.70
CA SER A 124 9.47 -5.64 10.56
C SER A 124 10.77 -5.55 9.77
N PRO A 125 11.13 -4.36 9.26
CA PRO A 125 12.23 -4.18 8.31
C PRO A 125 13.61 -4.49 8.89
N ARG A 126 13.76 -4.35 10.21
CA ARG A 126 15.02 -4.71 10.91
C ARG A 126 15.18 -6.21 11.15
N ARG A 127 14.08 -6.97 11.05
CA ARG A 127 14.08 -8.42 11.30
C ARG A 127 14.24 -9.23 10.03
N TYR A 128 13.70 -8.75 8.92
CA TYR A 128 13.66 -9.48 7.67
C TYR A 128 14.57 -8.87 6.62
N ASP A 129 15.33 -9.73 5.98
CA ASP A 129 16.14 -9.42 4.82
C ASP A 129 15.39 -9.95 3.56
N PRO A 130 15.05 -9.11 2.58
CA PRO A 130 14.30 -9.53 1.40
C PRO A 130 15.05 -10.55 0.53
N ILE A 131 16.40 -10.61 0.63
CA ILE A 131 17.21 -11.58 -0.10
C ILE A 131 17.14 -12.96 0.55
N ARG A 132 16.89 -13.02 1.85
CA ARG A 132 16.72 -14.29 2.57
C ARG A 132 15.28 -14.78 2.45
N HIS A 133 14.97 -15.55 1.42
CA HIS A 133 13.66 -16.10 1.11
C HIS A 133 13.11 -17.01 2.24
N THR A 134 12.59 -16.41 3.30
CA THR A 134 11.92 -17.15 4.38
C THR A 134 10.50 -17.54 3.95
N ALA A 135 9.96 -18.62 4.53
CA ALA A 135 8.57 -19.03 4.27
C ALA A 135 7.55 -17.91 4.54
N TYR A 136 7.82 -17.04 5.51
CA TYR A 136 6.99 -15.86 5.81
C TYR A 136 7.03 -14.85 4.65
N LEU A 137 8.23 -14.45 4.19
CA LEU A 137 8.39 -13.48 3.11
C LEU A 137 7.80 -14.00 1.79
N ASN A 138 8.04 -15.27 1.47
CA ASN A 138 7.49 -15.88 0.27
C ASN A 138 5.96 -15.86 0.27
N ARG A 139 5.30 -16.19 1.40
CA ARG A 139 3.84 -16.11 1.51
C ARG A 139 3.33 -14.68 1.34
N ARG A 140 3.98 -13.69 1.96
CA ARG A 140 3.59 -12.28 1.82
C ARG A 140 3.79 -11.77 0.39
N GLN A 141 4.94 -12.06 -0.22
CA GLN A 141 5.23 -11.72 -1.62
C GLN A 141 4.15 -12.26 -2.55
N HIS A 142 3.85 -13.57 -2.50
CA HIS A 142 2.81 -14.17 -3.33
C HIS A 142 1.43 -13.54 -3.11
N HIS A 143 1.10 -13.16 -1.87
CA HIS A 143 -0.15 -12.47 -1.59
C HIS A 143 -0.21 -11.09 -2.27
N ILE A 144 0.86 -10.31 -2.19
CA ILE A 144 0.98 -8.98 -2.79
C ILE A 144 0.91 -9.08 -4.32
N VAL A 145 1.69 -9.98 -4.93
CA VAL A 145 1.70 -10.19 -6.39
C VAL A 145 0.31 -10.59 -6.89
N ARG A 146 -0.35 -11.57 -6.28
CA ARG A 146 -1.72 -11.96 -6.64
C ARG A 146 -2.74 -10.83 -6.51
N TRP A 147 -2.56 -9.94 -5.55
CA TRP A 147 -3.43 -8.77 -5.41
C TRP A 147 -3.24 -7.79 -6.59
N LEU A 148 -2.00 -7.55 -7.00
CA LEU A 148 -1.67 -6.70 -8.15
C LEU A 148 -2.21 -7.28 -9.46
N GLU A 149 -2.08 -8.58 -9.68
CA GLU A 149 -2.61 -9.29 -10.87
C GLU A 149 -4.14 -9.16 -10.97
N ARG A 150 -4.86 -9.34 -9.85
CA ARG A 150 -6.32 -9.15 -9.80
C ARG A 150 -6.74 -7.71 -10.08
N GLY A 151 -5.98 -6.73 -9.59
CA GLY A 151 -6.21 -5.31 -9.85
C GLY A 151 -6.01 -4.95 -11.33
N ASN A 152 -4.96 -5.48 -11.95
CA ASN A 152 -4.69 -5.29 -13.38
C ASN A 152 -5.72 -5.98 -14.28
N GLY A 153 -6.19 -7.18 -13.92
CA GLY A 153 -7.26 -7.88 -14.64
C GLY A 153 -8.58 -7.12 -14.66
N ARG A 154 -8.96 -6.48 -13.55
CA ARG A 154 -10.17 -5.63 -13.49
C ARG A 154 -10.06 -4.38 -14.37
N ARG A 155 -8.88 -3.73 -14.44
CA ARG A 155 -8.63 -2.58 -15.32
C ARG A 155 -8.64 -2.97 -16.80
N ALA A 156 -8.07 -4.11 -17.16
CA ALA A 156 -8.09 -4.61 -18.53
C ALA A 156 -9.52 -4.96 -18.97
N GLY A 157 -10.34 -5.58 -18.11
CA GLY A 157 -11.74 -5.89 -18.38
C GLY A 157 -12.62 -4.65 -18.58
N SER A 158 -12.38 -3.57 -17.80
CA SER A 158 -13.15 -2.31 -17.93
C SER A 158 -12.80 -1.51 -19.19
N LEU A 159 -11.59 -1.67 -19.74
CA LEU A 159 -11.20 -1.04 -21.01
C LEU A 159 -11.73 -1.77 -22.23
N SER A 160 -12.01 -3.08 -22.10
CA SER A 160 -12.57 -3.90 -23.17
C SER A 160 -14.07 -3.66 -23.39
N THR A 161 -14.82 -3.29 -22.37
CA THR A 161 -16.27 -3.04 -22.45
C THR A 161 -16.64 -1.68 -23.02
N ASN A 162 -15.69 -0.75 -23.20
CA ASN A 162 -15.97 0.61 -23.70
C ASN A 162 -15.60 0.79 -25.19
N ARG A 163 -15.43 -0.30 -25.96
CA ARG A 163 -15.13 -0.26 -27.41
C ARG A 163 -16.26 -0.77 -28.30
N GLN A 164 -17.51 -0.67 -27.88
CA GLN A 164 -18.64 -0.74 -28.81
C GLN A 164 -19.18 0.67 -29.03
N ALA A 165 -18.58 1.37 -30.02
CA ALA A 165 -19.19 2.53 -30.63
C ALA A 165 -20.45 2.06 -31.37
N PRO A 166 -21.59 2.79 -31.28
CA PRO A 166 -22.75 2.45 -32.09
C PRO A 166 -22.45 2.70 -33.56
N GLU A 167 -22.79 1.74 -34.40
CA GLU A 167 -22.75 1.89 -35.86
C GLU A 167 -23.68 3.04 -36.30
N PRO A 168 -23.29 3.83 -37.32
CA PRO A 168 -24.15 4.85 -37.87
C PRO A 168 -25.32 4.20 -38.63
N HIS A 169 -26.54 4.49 -38.19
CA HIS A 169 -27.76 4.17 -38.93
C HIS A 169 -27.75 4.86 -40.31
N ASP A 170 -27.78 4.05 -41.34
CA ASP A 170 -28.09 4.44 -42.72
C ASP A 170 -29.44 5.18 -42.76
N LEU A 171 -29.40 6.46 -43.09
CA LEU A 171 -30.56 7.20 -43.53
C LEU A 171 -30.81 6.93 -45.01
N ALA A 172 -31.77 6.09 -45.30
CA ALA A 172 -32.29 5.91 -46.65
C ALA A 172 -32.92 7.23 -47.15
N PRO A 173 -32.78 7.60 -48.44
CA PRO A 173 -33.39 8.76 -48.99
C PRO A 173 -34.88 8.49 -49.29
N SER A 174 -35.76 9.39 -48.79
CA SER A 174 -37.15 9.42 -49.21
C SER A 174 -37.29 10.07 -50.58
N GLU A 175 -37.71 9.32 -51.58
CA GLU A 175 -38.25 9.82 -52.82
C GLU A 175 -39.70 10.32 -52.63
N ASN A 176 -39.96 11.46 -53.16
CA ASN A 176 -41.13 12.21 -53.66
C ASN A 176 -41.33 13.55 -53.04
#